data_57818069cae04109d5f3193a2814d0fc
#
_entry.id   57818069cae04109d5f3193a2814d0fc
#
_cell.length_a   1.000
_cell.length_b   1.000
_cell.length_c   1.000
_cell.angle_alpha   90.00
_cell.angle_beta   90.00
_cell.angle_gamma   90.00
#
_symmetry.space_group_name_H-M   'P 1'
#
loop_
_entity.id
_entity.type
_entity.pdbx_description
1 polymer ?
#
loop_
_entity_poly.entity_id
_entity_poly.type
_entity_poly.pdbx_seq_one_letter_code
_entity_poly.pdbx_strand_id
1 'polypeptide(L)'
;MNTIAFIPARANSKRLPKKNIKKLNGVSLIEHSVRFAKTLKFVDDIIISTDDKKIIKLYKKSKFIKLFKRPKHLATNKSETISVITHTLKKYEKKFDTTDTVILLQPTSPFRSNKVLRLAYNIYNKLKKTKSVISVSKSNNSLKRNFYIKNKYLELVGKKNKKHKNIYQVNGNFYIGNKNFLDKYKSFYYTKKTIPIILKSGSLSIDIDTKEDFDKARRT
;
A
#
# COMPACT_ATOMS: atom_id res chain seq x y z
N MET A 1 3.39 20.02 -7.41
CA MET A 1 3.14 18.57 -7.62
C MET A 1 2.88 17.96 -6.27
N ASN A 2 1.68 17.46 -6.03
CA ASN A 2 1.26 16.99 -4.70
C ASN A 2 1.41 15.47 -4.59
N THR A 3 2.26 14.99 -3.68
CA THR A 3 2.48 13.58 -3.37
C THR A 3 1.81 13.23 -2.05
N ILE A 4 0.86 12.31 -2.09
CA ILE A 4 0.13 11.88 -0.90
C ILE A 4 0.52 10.48 -0.45
N ALA A 5 0.61 10.28 0.86
CA ALA A 5 0.63 8.95 1.48
C ALA A 5 -0.80 8.52 1.79
N PHE A 6 -1.28 7.48 1.14
CA PHE A 6 -2.63 6.94 1.31
C PHE A 6 -2.64 5.71 2.21
N ILE A 7 -3.39 5.76 3.32
CA ILE A 7 -3.48 4.70 4.33
C ILE A 7 -4.93 4.22 4.44
N PRO A 8 -5.29 3.10 3.79
CA PRO A 8 -6.63 2.52 3.90
C PRO A 8 -6.76 1.68 5.18
N ALA A 9 -7.75 1.96 6.01
CA ALA A 9 -7.95 1.25 7.27
C ALA A 9 -9.44 1.00 7.56
N ARG A 10 -10.01 -0.07 6.99
CA ARG A 10 -11.41 -0.45 7.28
C ARG A 10 -11.56 -1.06 8.67
N ALA A 11 -12.74 -0.91 9.29
CA ALA A 11 -13.06 -1.45 10.61
C ALA A 11 -13.05 -2.98 10.62
N ASN A 12 -13.74 -3.59 9.65
CA ASN A 12 -13.99 -5.02 9.64
C ASN A 12 -12.89 -5.79 8.90
N SER A 13 -12.17 -6.63 9.63
CA SER A 13 -11.19 -7.59 9.11
C SER A 13 -11.60 -9.00 9.54
N LYS A 14 -11.96 -9.88 8.57
CA LYS A 14 -12.48 -11.22 8.87
C LYS A 14 -11.42 -12.13 9.49
N ARG A 15 -10.23 -12.21 8.89
CA ARG A 15 -9.15 -13.15 9.30
C ARG A 15 -8.41 -12.70 10.57
N LEU A 16 -8.35 -11.40 10.85
CA LEU A 16 -7.77 -10.84 12.07
C LEU A 16 -8.66 -9.68 12.54
N PRO A 17 -9.61 -9.93 13.48
CA PRO A 17 -10.53 -8.90 13.95
C PRO A 17 -9.81 -7.66 14.51
N LYS A 18 -10.37 -6.48 14.20
CA LYS A 18 -9.81 -5.19 14.62
C LYS A 18 -8.35 -4.96 14.20
N LYS A 19 -7.92 -5.56 13.10
CA LYS A 19 -6.54 -5.62 12.63
C LYS A 19 -5.82 -4.27 12.70
N ASN A 20 -6.40 -3.23 12.11
CA ASN A 20 -5.73 -1.92 11.96
C ASN A 20 -5.42 -1.22 13.29
N ILE A 21 -6.20 -1.50 14.34
CA ILE A 21 -5.98 -0.95 15.69
C ILE A 21 -5.28 -1.94 16.65
N LYS A 22 -4.96 -3.16 16.17
CA LYS A 22 -4.23 -4.15 16.97
C LYS A 22 -2.78 -3.68 17.16
N LYS A 23 -2.30 -3.75 18.40
CA LYS A 23 -0.95 -3.27 18.77
C LYS A 23 0.11 -4.32 18.50
N LEU A 24 1.08 -3.96 17.69
CA LEU A 24 2.33 -4.68 17.46
C LEU A 24 3.45 -3.91 18.19
N ASN A 25 4.11 -4.54 19.16
CA ASN A 25 5.14 -3.90 19.97
C ASN A 25 4.69 -2.54 20.55
N GLY A 26 3.49 -2.52 21.16
CA GLY A 26 2.90 -1.34 21.79
C GLY A 26 2.22 -0.34 20.84
N VAL A 27 2.44 -0.42 19.53
CA VAL A 27 1.98 0.53 18.52
C VAL A 27 0.95 -0.11 17.59
N SER A 28 -0.19 0.55 17.30
CA SER A 28 -1.20 -0.02 16.41
C SER A 28 -0.70 -0.10 14.95
N LEU A 29 -1.20 -1.08 14.18
CA LEU A 29 -0.76 -1.27 12.79
C LEU A 29 -0.96 -0.01 11.94
N ILE A 30 -2.07 0.71 12.13
CA ILE A 30 -2.28 1.97 11.42
C ILE A 30 -1.27 3.03 11.85
N GLU A 31 -0.95 3.10 13.13
CA GLU A 31 0.01 4.06 13.66
C GLU A 31 1.44 3.81 13.13
N HIS A 32 1.85 2.54 12.93
CA HIS A 32 3.10 2.22 12.23
C HIS A 32 3.15 2.88 10.85
N SER A 33 2.06 2.80 10.07
CA SER A 33 2.00 3.42 8.75
C SER A 33 1.99 4.94 8.80
N VAL A 34 1.30 5.53 9.77
CA VAL A 34 1.26 6.99 9.98
C VAL A 34 2.62 7.54 10.38
N ARG A 35 3.27 6.91 11.37
CA ARG A 35 4.61 7.31 11.82
C ARG A 35 5.61 7.23 10.66
N PHE A 36 5.57 6.16 9.90
CA PHE A 36 6.43 6.01 8.74
C PHE A 36 6.14 7.10 7.69
N ALA A 37 4.88 7.35 7.34
CA ALA A 37 4.52 8.40 6.38
C ALA A 37 5.05 9.78 6.79
N LYS A 38 4.99 10.12 8.07
CA LYS A 38 5.53 11.38 8.61
C LYS A 38 7.04 11.56 8.44
N THR A 39 7.80 10.46 8.27
CA THR A 39 9.25 10.54 8.04
C THR A 39 9.62 10.81 6.57
N LEU A 40 8.64 10.77 5.66
CA LEU A 40 8.85 10.93 4.23
C LEU A 40 8.77 12.42 3.84
N LYS A 41 9.91 13.09 3.72
CA LYS A 41 10.00 14.54 3.40
C LYS A 41 9.42 14.93 2.03
N PHE A 42 9.16 13.97 1.14
CA PHE A 42 8.58 14.17 -0.19
C PHE A 42 7.07 13.87 -0.24
N VAL A 43 6.46 13.65 0.91
CA VAL A 43 5.01 13.49 1.05
C VAL A 43 4.44 14.79 1.58
N ASP A 44 3.52 15.37 0.84
CA ASP A 44 2.88 16.65 1.18
C ASP A 44 1.72 16.42 2.16
N ASP A 45 0.87 15.40 1.91
CA ASP A 45 -0.26 15.09 2.78
C ASP A 45 -0.36 13.60 3.11
N ILE A 46 -0.85 13.29 4.31
CA ILE A 46 -1.20 11.93 4.74
C ILE A 46 -2.71 11.80 4.74
N ILE A 47 -3.23 10.89 3.92
CA ILE A 47 -4.67 10.62 3.84
C ILE A 47 -5.00 9.29 4.51
N ILE A 48 -5.93 9.31 5.46
CA ILE A 48 -6.53 8.09 6.03
C ILE A 48 -7.95 7.95 5.51
N SER A 49 -8.27 6.79 4.90
CA SER A 49 -9.63 6.43 4.53
C SER A 49 -10.13 5.29 5.42
N THR A 50 -11.13 5.58 6.27
CA THR A 50 -11.61 4.62 7.29
C THR A 50 -13.11 4.75 7.57
N ASP A 51 -13.73 3.64 7.96
CA ASP A 51 -15.06 3.56 8.57
C ASP A 51 -14.99 3.23 10.08
N ASP A 52 -13.78 3.01 10.62
CA ASP A 52 -13.56 2.67 12.03
C ASP A 52 -13.69 3.90 12.92
N LYS A 53 -14.69 3.88 13.83
CA LYS A 53 -14.96 4.97 14.76
C LYS A 53 -13.78 5.28 15.70
N LYS A 54 -12.98 4.27 16.07
CA LYS A 54 -11.80 4.46 16.93
C LYS A 54 -10.68 5.19 16.18
N ILE A 55 -10.44 4.81 14.93
CA ILE A 55 -9.47 5.50 14.06
C ILE A 55 -9.93 6.93 13.80
N ILE A 56 -11.23 7.14 13.53
CA ILE A 56 -11.80 8.49 13.37
C ILE A 56 -11.56 9.32 14.62
N LYS A 57 -11.88 8.80 15.82
CA LYS A 57 -11.65 9.51 17.09
C LYS A 57 -10.17 9.86 17.29
N LEU A 58 -9.26 8.96 16.92
CA LEU A 58 -7.81 9.13 17.10
C LEU A 58 -7.23 10.27 16.24
N TYR A 59 -7.69 10.38 14.98
CA TYR A 59 -7.06 11.29 14.01
C TYR A 59 -7.90 12.52 13.63
N LYS A 60 -9.17 12.66 14.07
CA LYS A 60 -10.05 13.76 13.67
C LYS A 60 -9.53 15.17 13.99
N LYS A 61 -8.67 15.31 15.00
CA LYS A 61 -8.06 16.59 15.42
C LYS A 61 -6.65 16.79 14.87
N SER A 62 -6.14 15.87 14.06
CA SER A 62 -4.78 15.97 13.53
C SER A 62 -4.70 17.04 12.44
N LYS A 63 -3.77 17.97 12.57
CA LYS A 63 -3.47 18.98 11.53
C LYS A 63 -2.72 18.38 10.33
N PHE A 64 -2.00 17.27 10.53
CA PHE A 64 -1.12 16.62 9.54
C PHE A 64 -1.78 15.49 8.76
N ILE A 65 -3.02 15.11 9.13
CA ILE A 65 -3.70 13.96 8.53
C ILE A 65 -5.05 14.40 7.99
N LYS A 66 -5.26 14.20 6.71
CA LYS A 66 -6.55 14.40 6.05
C LYS A 66 -7.39 13.13 6.21
N LEU A 67 -8.34 13.16 7.13
CA LEU A 67 -9.19 12.02 7.45
C LEU A 67 -10.46 12.00 6.61
N PHE A 68 -10.71 10.89 5.92
CA PHE A 68 -11.92 10.68 5.13
C PHE A 68 -12.72 9.48 5.63
N LYS A 69 -13.99 9.75 5.98
CA LYS A 69 -14.92 8.67 6.33
C LYS A 69 -15.26 7.85 5.10
N ARG A 70 -14.95 6.55 5.16
CA ARG A 70 -15.23 5.60 4.09
C ARG A 70 -16.71 5.24 4.07
N PRO A 71 -17.40 5.31 2.93
CA PRO A 71 -18.79 4.87 2.82
C PRO A 71 -18.92 3.35 2.97
N LYS A 72 -20.07 2.89 3.45
CA LYS A 72 -20.32 1.46 3.75
C LYS A 72 -20.07 0.54 2.55
N HIS A 73 -20.48 0.92 1.35
CA HIS A 73 -20.29 0.11 0.14
C HIS A 73 -18.81 -0.09 -0.24
N LEU A 74 -17.91 0.80 0.19
CA LEU A 74 -16.45 0.67 0.01
C LEU A 74 -15.73 0.07 1.23
N ALA A 75 -16.45 -0.25 2.30
CA ALA A 75 -15.90 -0.86 3.52
C ALA A 75 -16.07 -2.39 3.57
N THR A 76 -16.44 -3.01 2.48
CA THR A 76 -16.67 -4.45 2.37
C THR A 76 -15.37 -5.23 2.11
N ASN A 77 -15.42 -6.56 2.28
CA ASN A 77 -14.28 -7.44 1.94
C ASN A 77 -14.00 -7.54 0.44
N LYS A 78 -15.02 -7.22 -0.40
CA LYS A 78 -14.91 -7.24 -1.86
C LYS A 78 -14.46 -5.90 -2.44
N SER A 79 -14.42 -4.83 -1.61
CA SER A 79 -14.04 -3.50 -2.05
C SER A 79 -12.57 -3.45 -2.43
N GLU A 80 -12.31 -3.14 -3.67
CA GLU A 80 -10.95 -2.96 -4.19
C GLU A 80 -10.31 -1.69 -3.62
N THR A 81 -9.04 -1.78 -3.27
CA THR A 81 -8.28 -0.63 -2.73
C THR A 81 -8.27 0.55 -3.70
N ILE A 82 -8.22 0.29 -5.00
CA ILE A 82 -8.23 1.35 -6.01
C ILE A 82 -9.53 2.15 -6.01
N SER A 83 -10.67 1.50 -5.87
CA SER A 83 -11.98 2.17 -5.78
C SER A 83 -12.07 3.08 -4.54
N VAL A 84 -11.47 2.63 -3.42
CA VAL A 84 -11.37 3.44 -2.20
C VAL A 84 -10.47 4.66 -2.42
N ILE A 85 -9.33 4.49 -3.09
CA ILE A 85 -8.41 5.59 -3.44
C ILE A 85 -9.13 6.61 -4.32
N THR A 86 -9.69 6.19 -5.45
CA THR A 86 -10.37 7.06 -6.41
C THR A 86 -11.50 7.86 -5.75
N HIS A 87 -12.34 7.18 -4.93
CA HIS A 87 -13.40 7.84 -4.17
C HIS A 87 -12.86 8.91 -3.20
N THR A 88 -11.79 8.56 -2.50
CA THR A 88 -11.22 9.47 -1.49
C THR A 88 -10.52 10.65 -2.15
N LEU A 89 -9.80 10.43 -3.25
CA LEU A 89 -9.14 11.50 -4.01
C LEU A 89 -10.15 12.50 -4.58
N LYS A 90 -11.26 12.05 -5.15
CA LYS A 90 -12.33 12.96 -5.59
C LYS A 90 -12.83 13.88 -4.49
N LYS A 91 -12.87 13.40 -3.24
CA LYS A 91 -13.27 14.24 -2.08
C LYS A 91 -12.13 15.12 -1.59
N TYR A 92 -10.90 14.63 -1.65
CA TYR A 92 -9.71 15.38 -1.28
C TYR A 92 -9.52 16.58 -2.21
N GLU A 93 -9.54 16.36 -3.52
CA GLU A 93 -9.31 17.39 -4.54
C GLU A 93 -10.39 18.49 -4.59
N LYS A 94 -11.59 18.21 -4.07
CA LYS A 94 -12.62 19.24 -3.87
C LYS A 94 -12.33 20.23 -2.73
N LYS A 95 -11.42 19.90 -1.82
CA LYS A 95 -11.15 20.68 -0.58
C LYS A 95 -9.71 21.15 -0.47
N PHE A 96 -8.82 20.51 -1.18
CA PHE A 96 -7.38 20.70 -1.12
C PHE A 96 -6.81 20.76 -2.54
N ASP A 97 -5.53 20.44 -2.69
CA ASP A 97 -4.85 20.45 -3.98
C ASP A 97 -5.10 19.20 -4.84
N THR A 98 -4.85 19.33 -6.13
CA THR A 98 -4.84 18.19 -7.05
C THR A 98 -3.74 17.20 -6.69
N THR A 99 -4.03 15.91 -6.84
CA THR A 99 -3.09 14.84 -6.52
C THR A 99 -2.34 14.39 -7.76
N ASP A 100 -1.02 14.46 -7.74
CA ASP A 100 -0.17 13.90 -8.80
C ASP A 100 0.21 12.45 -8.51
N THR A 101 0.73 12.21 -7.30
CA THR A 101 1.31 10.93 -6.92
C THR A 101 0.66 10.36 -5.67
N VAL A 102 0.34 9.09 -5.72
CA VAL A 102 -0.20 8.32 -4.60
C VAL A 102 0.83 7.28 -4.16
N ILE A 103 1.19 7.32 -2.89
CA ILE A 103 1.98 6.28 -2.21
C ILE A 103 1.05 5.53 -1.27
N LEU A 104 0.64 4.33 -1.67
CA LEU A 104 -0.20 3.47 -0.85
C LEU A 104 0.67 2.77 0.21
N LEU A 105 0.32 2.96 1.48
CA LEU A 105 0.96 2.35 2.64
C LEU A 105 -0.08 1.53 3.42
N GLN A 106 -0.10 0.22 3.20
CA GLN A 106 -1.08 -0.65 3.85
C GLN A 106 -0.68 -0.91 5.31
N PRO A 107 -1.59 -0.74 6.30
CA PRO A 107 -1.30 -1.04 7.72
C PRO A 107 -0.83 -2.47 7.98
N THR A 108 -1.16 -3.39 7.09
CA THR A 108 -0.75 -4.80 7.19
C THR A 108 0.75 -5.04 7.03
N SER A 109 1.49 -4.07 6.50
CA SER A 109 2.95 -4.14 6.36
C SER A 109 3.60 -3.09 7.27
N PRO A 110 3.74 -3.37 8.59
CA PRO A 110 4.18 -2.37 9.57
C PRO A 110 5.65 -1.99 9.43
N PHE A 111 6.48 -2.90 8.96
CA PHE A 111 7.91 -2.70 8.85
C PHE A 111 8.28 -2.12 7.49
N ARG A 112 8.89 -0.94 7.49
CA ARG A 112 9.30 -0.23 6.28
C ARG A 112 10.68 0.40 6.43
N SER A 113 11.33 0.65 5.30
CA SER A 113 12.64 1.31 5.25
C SER A 113 12.55 2.61 4.44
N ASN A 114 12.92 3.72 5.08
CA ASN A 114 13.03 5.02 4.41
C ASN A 114 13.99 5.00 3.23
N LYS A 115 15.13 4.30 3.37
CA LYS A 115 16.13 4.14 2.30
C LYS A 115 15.52 3.47 1.09
N VAL A 116 14.78 2.39 1.30
CA VAL A 116 14.16 1.62 0.20
C VAL A 116 13.05 2.41 -0.48
N LEU A 117 12.16 3.05 0.30
CA LEU A 117 11.06 3.81 -0.31
C LEU A 117 11.58 5.07 -1.02
N ARG A 118 12.60 5.74 -0.50
CA ARG A 118 13.25 6.86 -1.19
C ARG A 118 13.87 6.43 -2.52
N LEU A 119 14.57 5.29 -2.55
CA LEU A 119 15.08 4.71 -3.79
C LEU A 119 13.96 4.45 -4.80
N ALA A 120 12.86 3.82 -4.35
CA ALA A 120 11.70 3.54 -5.17
C ALA A 120 11.05 4.82 -5.74
N TYR A 121 10.94 5.87 -4.93
CA TYR A 121 10.41 7.16 -5.33
C TYR A 121 11.31 7.87 -6.34
N ASN A 122 12.64 7.81 -6.17
CA ASN A 122 13.59 8.35 -7.12
C ASN A 122 13.52 7.63 -8.48
N ILE A 123 13.40 6.29 -8.48
CA ILE A 123 13.18 5.51 -9.71
C ILE A 123 11.88 5.95 -10.37
N TYR A 124 10.80 6.07 -9.61
CA TYR A 124 9.50 6.51 -10.09
C TYR A 124 9.55 7.89 -10.77
N ASN A 125 10.23 8.86 -10.17
CA ASN A 125 10.40 10.21 -10.74
C ASN A 125 11.21 10.21 -12.03
N LYS A 126 12.31 9.44 -12.12
CA LYS A 126 13.11 9.27 -13.34
C LYS A 126 12.31 8.70 -14.52
N LEU A 127 11.24 8.00 -14.25
CA LEU A 127 10.33 7.46 -15.28
C LEU A 127 9.26 8.46 -15.72
N LYS A 128 9.44 9.75 -15.43
CA LYS A 128 8.49 10.83 -15.74
C LYS A 128 7.06 10.51 -15.30
N LYS A 129 6.92 9.72 -14.22
CA LYS A 129 5.63 9.30 -13.62
C LYS A 129 4.68 8.55 -14.57
N THR A 130 5.19 8.00 -15.69
CA THR A 130 4.36 7.25 -16.66
C THR A 130 4.14 5.79 -16.31
N LYS A 131 4.75 5.34 -15.21
CA LYS A 131 4.78 3.96 -14.74
C LYS A 131 4.42 3.90 -13.26
N SER A 132 4.20 2.70 -12.75
CA SER A 132 4.08 2.45 -11.32
C SER A 132 5.32 1.74 -10.78
N VAL A 133 5.55 1.88 -9.49
CA VAL A 133 6.60 1.15 -8.76
C VAL A 133 5.95 0.46 -7.56
N ILE A 134 6.18 -0.84 -7.41
CA ILE A 134 5.59 -1.62 -6.32
C ILE A 134 6.63 -2.49 -5.62
N SER A 135 6.44 -2.73 -4.34
CA SER A 135 7.27 -3.65 -3.58
C SER A 135 6.84 -5.10 -3.81
N VAL A 136 7.80 -5.97 -4.00
CA VAL A 136 7.59 -7.41 -4.16
C VAL A 136 8.59 -8.18 -3.29
N SER A 137 8.25 -9.42 -2.94
CA SER A 137 9.17 -10.37 -2.32
C SER A 137 9.16 -11.69 -3.06
N LYS A 138 10.21 -12.48 -2.90
CA LYS A 138 10.29 -13.82 -3.48
C LYS A 138 9.13 -14.65 -2.95
N SER A 139 8.42 -15.34 -3.84
CA SER A 139 7.26 -16.16 -3.50
C SER A 139 7.66 -17.63 -3.44
N ASN A 140 7.27 -18.30 -2.35
CA ASN A 140 7.35 -19.74 -2.21
C ASN A 140 5.96 -20.39 -2.33
N ASN A 141 4.91 -19.60 -2.63
CA ASN A 141 3.52 -20.06 -2.59
C ASN A 141 2.88 -20.00 -3.98
N SER A 142 2.42 -21.14 -4.49
CA SER A 142 1.75 -21.27 -5.80
C SER A 142 0.29 -20.77 -5.82
N LEU A 143 -0.33 -20.55 -4.66
CA LEU A 143 -1.75 -20.19 -4.54
C LEU A 143 -2.04 -18.71 -4.69
N LYS A 144 -1.03 -17.84 -4.60
CA LYS A 144 -1.18 -16.38 -4.76
C LYS A 144 -0.87 -15.96 -6.19
N ARG A 145 -1.36 -14.78 -6.58
CA ARG A 145 -1.02 -14.16 -7.85
C ARG A 145 0.48 -13.95 -7.94
N ASN A 146 1.13 -14.75 -8.78
CA ASN A 146 2.58 -14.79 -8.93
C ASN A 146 3.03 -13.99 -10.14
N PHE A 147 4.22 -13.43 -10.04
CA PHE A 147 4.85 -12.61 -11.05
C PHE A 147 6.29 -13.07 -11.30
N TYR A 148 6.80 -12.77 -12.47
CA TYR A 148 8.23 -12.83 -12.80
C TYR A 148 8.69 -11.47 -13.31
N ILE A 149 9.99 -11.27 -13.40
CA ILE A 149 10.56 -10.02 -13.89
C ILE A 149 11.13 -10.26 -15.30
N LYS A 150 10.64 -9.47 -16.29
CA LYS A 150 11.13 -9.47 -17.66
C LYS A 150 11.44 -8.03 -18.09
N ASN A 151 12.63 -7.79 -18.61
CA ASN A 151 13.07 -6.46 -19.08
C ASN A 151 12.78 -5.35 -18.04
N LYS A 152 13.14 -5.58 -16.77
CA LYS A 152 12.88 -4.72 -15.60
C LYS A 152 11.41 -4.52 -15.18
N TYR A 153 10.46 -5.12 -15.88
CA TYR A 153 9.02 -5.00 -15.56
C TYR A 153 8.46 -6.25 -14.91
N LEU A 154 7.42 -6.04 -14.12
CA LEU A 154 6.66 -7.11 -13.51
C LEU A 154 5.66 -7.69 -14.52
N GLU A 155 5.71 -9.00 -14.71
CA GLU A 155 4.83 -9.76 -15.59
C GLU A 155 4.10 -10.83 -14.81
N LEU A 156 2.81 -11.03 -15.10
CA LEU A 156 2.00 -12.06 -14.43
C LEU A 156 2.41 -13.45 -14.92
N VAL A 157 2.58 -14.39 -14.00
CA VAL A 157 2.79 -15.80 -14.37
C VAL A 157 1.47 -16.38 -14.89
N GLY A 158 1.45 -16.70 -16.17
CA GLY A 158 0.30 -17.35 -16.81
C GLY A 158 0.16 -18.83 -16.38
N LYS A 159 -1.05 -19.38 -16.49
CA LYS A 159 -1.33 -20.80 -16.15
C LYS A 159 -0.43 -21.80 -16.89
N LYS A 160 0.02 -21.48 -18.10
CA LYS A 160 0.88 -22.33 -18.95
C LYS A 160 2.39 -22.19 -18.67
N ASN A 161 2.84 -21.14 -17.94
CA ASN A 161 4.26 -20.82 -17.75
C ASN A 161 4.72 -21.08 -16.29
N LYS A 162 4.84 -22.35 -15.91
CA LYS A 162 5.31 -22.76 -14.57
C LYS A 162 6.85 -22.78 -14.41
N LYS A 163 7.64 -22.52 -15.45
CA LYS A 163 9.11 -22.72 -15.46
C LYS A 163 9.96 -21.48 -15.11
N HIS A 164 9.40 -20.48 -14.43
CA HIS A 164 10.24 -19.35 -14.01
C HIS A 164 11.00 -19.67 -12.71
N LYS A 165 12.34 -19.62 -12.76
CA LYS A 165 13.22 -19.87 -11.59
C LYS A 165 12.99 -18.89 -10.43
N ASN A 166 12.59 -17.66 -10.71
CA ASN A 166 12.35 -16.61 -9.72
C ASN A 166 10.91 -16.10 -9.84
N ILE A 167 10.10 -16.47 -8.86
CA ILE A 167 8.71 -16.05 -8.77
C ILE A 167 8.59 -15.05 -7.63
N TYR A 168 7.82 -13.98 -7.85
CA TYR A 168 7.60 -12.90 -6.91
C TYR A 168 6.11 -12.73 -6.61
N GLN A 169 5.82 -12.21 -5.43
CA GLN A 169 4.48 -11.77 -5.03
C GLN A 169 4.52 -10.34 -4.52
N VAL A 170 3.43 -9.62 -4.70
CA VAL A 170 3.24 -8.30 -4.09
C VAL A 170 3.09 -8.46 -2.58
N ASN A 171 3.84 -7.70 -1.79
CA ASN A 171 3.93 -7.88 -0.34
C ASN A 171 3.27 -6.76 0.49
N GLY A 172 2.58 -5.82 -0.17
CA GLY A 172 1.83 -4.79 0.54
C GLY A 172 2.65 -3.65 1.15
N ASN A 173 3.99 -3.71 1.12
CA ASN A 173 4.83 -2.75 1.81
C ASN A 173 4.64 -1.31 1.30
N PHE A 174 4.72 -1.12 -0.02
CA PHE A 174 4.35 0.13 -0.68
C PHE A 174 3.99 -0.07 -2.15
N TYR A 175 3.21 0.89 -2.67
CA TYR A 175 2.88 1.05 -4.08
C TYR A 175 2.95 2.53 -4.43
N ILE A 176 3.59 2.88 -5.55
CA ILE A 176 3.71 4.24 -6.03
C ILE A 176 3.11 4.31 -7.42
N GLY A 177 2.21 5.25 -7.65
CA GLY A 177 1.61 5.48 -8.95
C GLY A 177 1.03 6.89 -9.04
N ASN A 178 0.96 7.43 -10.24
CA ASN A 178 0.32 8.72 -10.42
C ASN A 178 -1.18 8.54 -10.66
N LYS A 179 -1.95 9.59 -10.40
CA LYS A 179 -3.40 9.56 -10.50
C LYS A 179 -3.87 9.13 -11.89
N ASN A 180 -3.28 9.67 -12.96
CA ASN A 180 -3.64 9.31 -14.34
C ASN A 180 -3.38 7.83 -14.65
N PHE A 181 -2.29 7.26 -14.11
CA PHE A 181 -2.04 5.82 -14.21
C PHE A 181 -3.11 5.01 -13.51
N LEU A 182 -3.47 5.40 -12.28
CA LEU A 182 -4.49 4.71 -11.48
C LEU A 182 -5.88 4.84 -12.10
N ASP A 183 -6.22 5.99 -12.64
CA ASP A 183 -7.50 6.23 -13.33
C ASP A 183 -7.59 5.43 -14.63
N LYS A 184 -6.48 5.35 -15.39
CA LYS A 184 -6.43 4.61 -16.66
C LYS A 184 -6.49 3.10 -16.47
N TYR A 185 -5.66 2.55 -15.55
CA TYR A 185 -5.47 1.11 -15.42
C TYR A 185 -6.27 0.48 -14.28
N LYS A 186 -6.93 1.29 -13.46
CA LYS A 186 -7.69 0.86 -12.26
C LYS A 186 -6.89 -0.09 -11.35
N SER A 187 -5.56 0.11 -11.31
CA SER A 187 -4.62 -0.73 -10.58
C SER A 187 -3.26 -0.05 -10.43
N PHE A 188 -2.49 -0.41 -9.39
CA PHE A 188 -1.06 -0.11 -9.35
C PHE A 188 -0.22 -1.07 -10.22
N TYR A 189 -0.79 -2.18 -10.66
CA TYR A 189 -0.13 -3.13 -11.53
C TYR A 189 -0.69 -3.05 -12.95
N TYR A 190 0.23 -2.91 -13.91
CA TYR A 190 -0.05 -3.10 -15.33
C TYR A 190 1.19 -3.66 -16.03
N THR A 191 0.98 -4.69 -16.87
CA THR A 191 2.03 -5.37 -17.64
C THR A 191 2.90 -4.36 -18.41
N LYS A 192 4.23 -4.56 -18.42
CA LYS A 192 5.24 -3.69 -19.06
C LYS A 192 5.26 -2.23 -18.58
N LYS A 193 4.50 -1.89 -17.53
CA LYS A 193 4.47 -0.53 -16.96
C LYS A 193 4.72 -0.49 -15.45
N THR A 194 4.78 -1.65 -14.79
CA THR A 194 5.05 -1.73 -13.35
C THR A 194 6.46 -2.19 -13.09
N ILE A 195 7.22 -1.41 -12.35
CA ILE A 195 8.59 -1.71 -11.92
C ILE A 195 8.55 -2.30 -10.51
N PRO A 196 9.11 -3.49 -10.30
CA PRO A 196 9.23 -4.08 -8.98
C PRO A 196 10.43 -3.55 -8.21
N ILE A 197 10.27 -3.34 -6.92
CA ILE A 197 11.36 -3.23 -5.95
C ILE A 197 11.36 -4.49 -5.12
N ILE A 198 12.40 -5.30 -5.27
CA ILE A 198 12.52 -6.57 -4.56
C ILE A 198 12.94 -6.29 -3.12
N LEU A 199 12.09 -6.63 -2.18
CA LEU A 199 12.44 -6.65 -0.76
C LEU A 199 13.01 -8.03 -0.40
N LYS A 200 14.16 -8.03 0.27
CA LYS A 200 14.74 -9.27 0.80
C LYS A 200 13.77 -9.92 1.80
N SER A 201 13.85 -11.21 1.95
CA SER A 201 13.14 -11.94 3.02
C SER A 201 13.51 -11.36 4.39
N GLY A 202 12.55 -11.34 5.31
CA GLY A 202 12.70 -10.74 6.64
C GLY A 202 11.53 -9.82 6.96
N SER A 203 11.71 -8.92 7.94
CA SER A 203 10.65 -8.02 8.42
C SER A 203 9.97 -7.22 7.32
N LEU A 204 10.73 -6.68 6.37
CA LEU A 204 10.20 -5.85 5.27
C LEU A 204 9.22 -6.59 4.34
N SER A 205 9.22 -7.92 4.34
CA SER A 205 8.32 -8.74 3.51
C SER A 205 7.08 -9.24 4.24
N ILE A 206 6.92 -8.90 5.52
CA ILE A 206 5.77 -9.33 6.33
C ILE A 206 4.54 -8.55 5.94
N ASP A 207 3.46 -9.30 5.59
CA ASP A 207 2.11 -8.79 5.37
C ASP A 207 1.16 -9.49 6.35
N ILE A 208 0.62 -8.76 7.30
CA ILE A 208 -0.19 -9.28 8.42
C ILE A 208 -1.64 -9.41 7.98
N ASP A 209 -2.04 -10.61 7.64
CA ASP A 209 -3.42 -10.94 7.26
C ASP A 209 -4.12 -11.87 8.26
N THR A 210 -3.36 -12.73 8.91
CA THR A 210 -3.86 -13.75 9.86
C THR A 210 -3.26 -13.55 11.26
N LYS A 211 -3.68 -14.38 12.22
CA LYS A 211 -3.09 -14.40 13.55
C LYS A 211 -1.64 -14.89 13.49
N GLU A 212 -1.37 -15.90 12.69
CA GLU A 212 -0.04 -16.48 12.49
C GLU A 212 0.94 -15.41 11.93
N ASP A 213 0.50 -14.60 10.95
CA ASP A 213 1.31 -13.49 10.44
C ASP A 213 1.61 -12.46 11.54
N PHE A 214 0.60 -12.16 12.37
CA PHE A 214 0.75 -11.23 13.48
C PHE A 214 1.72 -11.74 14.53
N ASP A 215 1.62 -13.02 14.90
CA ASP A 215 2.51 -13.65 15.88
C ASP A 215 3.95 -13.76 15.34
N LYS A 216 4.12 -14.01 14.04
CA LYS A 216 5.41 -13.94 13.36
C LYS A 216 6.00 -12.52 13.42
N ALA A 217 5.19 -11.50 13.14
CA ALA A 217 5.61 -10.10 13.20
C ALA A 217 6.04 -9.66 14.62
N ARG A 218 5.46 -10.24 15.68
CA ARG A 218 5.86 -9.94 17.07
C ARG A 218 7.23 -10.48 17.48
N ARG A 219 7.72 -11.49 16.78
CA ARG A 219 9.03 -12.11 17.02
C ARG A 219 10.15 -11.46 16.21
N THR A 220 9.82 -10.48 15.38
CA THR A 220 10.74 -9.71 14.53
C THR A 220 11.12 -8.40 15.21
#